data_fd1a48185d02b7a1933c19dd9a38d492
#
_entry.id   fd1a48185d02b7a1933c19dd9a38d492
#
_cell.length_a   1.000
_cell.length_b   1.000
_cell.length_c   1.000
_cell.angle_alpha   90.00
_cell.angle_beta   90.00
_cell.angle_gamma   90.00
#
_symmetry.space_group_name_H-M   'P 1'
#
loop_
_entity.id
_entity.type
_entity.pdbx_description
1 polymer ?
#
loop_
_entity_poly.entity_id
_entity_poly.type
_entity_poly.pdbx_seq_one_letter_code
_entity_poly.pdbx_strand_id
1 'polypeptide(L)'
;MLRLSRLSRNIAALVCAASTVLGTSACDTSISVVTNGLAQGPTIAIGVAADQPGLGFLHGGEYSGFDISVAQYVANTLGFAKKQIVFKQVLPSTRVSSLEDGTVDMVVDAFAADDVQDGEVELAGPYLTVHAALLVRSDSAGTITGTDDLAGRTVCVAKGGIPSYSVRNLAEDVTVSERDTYPQCETALMIGQADAIAADDAIAAGLASNRGGGYLKVVGETFGERSYAIAVKSGQSTLAKQIDAALQSMMDDGSWKQAIDKMKQSIGYVPDMSLNPPAITLSAASEG
;
A
#
# COMPACT_ATOMS: atom_id res chain seq x y z
N MET A 1 19.03 -65.07 -62.52
CA MET A 1 18.63 -64.92 -63.96
C MET A 1 17.82 -63.64 -64.11
N LEU A 2 18.36 -62.79 -64.97
CA LEU A 2 17.71 -61.73 -65.78
C LEU A 2 16.94 -60.66 -65.02
N ARG A 3 17.48 -59.47 -65.02
CA ARG A 3 17.65 -58.38 -66.02
C ARG A 3 16.39 -57.64 -66.36
N LEU A 4 16.56 -56.31 -66.28
CA LEU A 4 15.96 -55.22 -67.07
C LEU A 4 14.67 -54.61 -66.47
N SER A 5 14.51 -53.34 -66.44
CA SER A 5 15.16 -52.22 -67.15
C SER A 5 14.78 -50.90 -66.50
N ARG A 6 15.69 -50.01 -66.69
CA ARG A 6 15.50 -48.53 -66.56
C ARG A 6 14.46 -48.00 -67.56
N LEU A 7 13.83 -46.98 -67.19
CA LEU A 7 13.22 -45.83 -67.90
C LEU A 7 11.86 -45.52 -67.26
N SER A 8 11.75 -44.42 -66.62
CA SER A 8 11.59 -43.05 -67.06
C SER A 8 11.42 -42.18 -65.81
N ARG A 9 12.26 -41.51 -65.54
CA ARG A 9 12.77 -40.13 -65.63
C ARG A 9 11.77 -39.16 -66.23
N ASN A 10 11.45 -38.12 -65.40
CA ASN A 10 10.86 -36.82 -65.78
C ASN A 10 9.37 -36.86 -66.12
N ILE A 11 8.53 -36.65 -65.13
CA ILE A 11 7.36 -35.74 -65.13
C ILE A 11 6.79 -35.83 -63.70
N ALA A 12 7.31 -35.07 -62.79
CA ALA A 12 6.68 -34.84 -61.52
C ALA A 12 7.30 -33.61 -60.84
N ALA A 13 7.40 -32.59 -61.60
CA ALA A 13 7.78 -31.29 -61.04
C ALA A 13 6.70 -30.30 -61.51
N LEU A 14 5.58 -30.25 -60.83
CA LEU A 14 4.65 -29.10 -60.89
C LEU A 14 3.29 -29.41 -60.24
N VAL A 15 3.22 -30.00 -59.08
CA VAL A 15 2.00 -29.93 -58.27
C VAL A 15 2.39 -30.13 -56.80
N CYS A 16 2.98 -29.13 -56.20
CA CYS A 16 3.05 -29.04 -54.73
C CYS A 16 3.37 -27.61 -54.31
N ALA A 17 2.56 -26.68 -54.73
CA ALA A 17 2.61 -25.33 -54.26
C ALA A 17 1.20 -24.82 -53.93
N ALA A 18 0.51 -25.58 -53.11
CA ALA A 18 -0.73 -25.13 -52.48
C ALA A 18 -0.79 -25.74 -51.09
N SER A 19 0.30 -25.61 -50.30
CA SER A 19 0.23 -25.74 -48.86
C SER A 19 -0.43 -24.48 -48.33
N THR A 20 -1.71 -24.55 -48.13
CA THR A 20 -2.48 -23.63 -47.35
C THR A 20 -1.78 -23.48 -45.98
N VAL A 21 -1.11 -22.37 -45.84
CA VAL A 21 -0.76 -21.81 -44.53
C VAL A 21 -2.11 -21.45 -43.89
N LEU A 22 -2.69 -22.39 -43.18
CA LEU A 22 -3.64 -22.11 -42.11
C LEU A 22 -2.80 -21.43 -41.01
N GLY A 23 -2.58 -20.13 -41.21
CA GLY A 23 -2.14 -19.26 -40.12
C GLY A 23 -3.17 -19.36 -39.04
N THR A 24 -2.82 -20.07 -37.98
CA THR A 24 -3.45 -19.85 -36.68
C THR A 24 -3.17 -18.39 -36.35
N SER A 25 -4.11 -17.52 -36.70
CA SER A 25 -4.23 -16.22 -36.05
C SER A 25 -4.50 -16.53 -34.59
N ALA A 26 -3.43 -16.72 -33.82
CA ALA A 26 -3.48 -16.45 -32.41
C ALA A 26 -3.97 -15.00 -32.35
N CYS A 27 -5.23 -14.81 -32.00
CA CYS A 27 -5.71 -13.51 -31.56
C CYS A 27 -4.89 -13.15 -30.33
N ASP A 28 -3.76 -12.56 -30.57
CA ASP A 28 -3.10 -11.73 -29.57
C ASP A 28 -4.02 -10.51 -29.41
N THR A 29 -5.05 -10.71 -28.59
CA THR A 29 -5.85 -9.60 -28.06
C THR A 29 -4.97 -8.91 -27.04
N SER A 30 -3.98 -8.17 -27.53
CA SER A 30 -3.38 -7.10 -26.76
C SER A 30 -4.50 -6.10 -26.48
N ILE A 31 -5.12 -6.24 -25.31
CA ILE A 31 -6.03 -5.22 -24.83
C ILE A 31 -5.14 -4.01 -24.56
N SER A 32 -5.11 -3.07 -25.49
CA SER A 32 -4.50 -1.78 -25.23
C SER A 32 -5.37 -1.08 -24.17
N VAL A 33 -4.88 -1.11 -22.94
CA VAL A 33 -5.49 -0.32 -21.87
C VAL A 33 -5.14 1.13 -22.16
N VAL A 34 -6.14 1.93 -22.45
CA VAL A 34 -5.98 3.38 -22.52
C VAL A 34 -5.78 3.85 -21.09
N THR A 35 -4.54 3.97 -20.68
CA THR A 35 -4.17 4.60 -19.40
C THR A 35 -3.93 6.07 -19.68
N ASN A 36 -4.63 6.92 -18.95
CA ASN A 36 -4.38 8.37 -19.00
C ASN A 36 -3.12 8.75 -18.20
N GLY A 37 -2.35 7.77 -17.72
CA GLY A 37 -1.17 7.93 -16.89
C GLY A 37 0.10 7.30 -17.47
N LEU A 38 1.19 7.42 -16.73
CA LEU A 38 2.49 6.84 -17.08
C LEU A 38 2.63 5.37 -16.67
N ALA A 39 1.66 4.79 -15.97
CA ALA A 39 1.61 3.36 -15.74
C ALA A 39 1.43 2.66 -17.09
N GLN A 40 2.49 2.02 -17.57
CA GLN A 40 2.51 1.38 -18.89
C GLN A 40 2.34 -0.12 -18.73
N GLY A 41 1.47 -0.69 -19.56
CA GLY A 41 1.30 -2.14 -19.59
C GLY A 41 -0.13 -2.60 -19.36
N PRO A 42 -0.37 -3.94 -19.43
CA PRO A 42 -1.70 -4.52 -19.25
C PRO A 42 -2.16 -4.55 -17.79
N THR A 43 -1.27 -4.28 -16.84
CA THR A 43 -1.55 -4.31 -15.39
C THR A 43 -0.85 -3.16 -14.68
N ILE A 44 -1.37 -2.78 -13.50
CA ILE A 44 -0.72 -1.89 -12.56
C ILE A 44 -0.40 -2.67 -11.27
N ALA A 45 0.85 -2.62 -10.83
CA ALA A 45 1.31 -3.21 -9.58
C ALA A 45 1.27 -2.16 -8.46
N ILE A 46 0.52 -2.42 -7.40
CA ILE A 46 0.34 -1.49 -6.30
C ILE A 46 0.88 -2.10 -5.02
N GLY A 47 1.87 -1.43 -4.42
CA GLY A 47 2.40 -1.78 -3.10
C GLY A 47 1.42 -1.40 -2.00
N VAL A 48 1.06 -2.36 -1.17
CA VAL A 48 0.12 -2.19 -0.06
C VAL A 48 0.59 -2.97 1.16
N ALA A 49 0.15 -2.57 2.35
CA ALA A 49 0.31 -3.41 3.53
C ALA A 49 -0.53 -4.69 3.42
N ALA A 50 -0.12 -5.70 4.18
CA ALA A 50 -0.88 -6.94 4.33
C ALA A 50 -1.22 -7.25 5.81
N ASP A 51 -0.73 -6.44 6.74
CA ASP A 51 -0.76 -6.67 8.19
C ASP A 51 -1.38 -5.51 8.98
N GLN A 52 -2.06 -4.57 8.29
CA GLN A 52 -2.69 -3.39 8.89
C GLN A 52 -4.22 -3.49 8.75
N PRO A 53 -4.94 -4.14 9.70
CA PRO A 53 -6.40 -4.26 9.65
C PRO A 53 -7.08 -2.91 9.53
N GLY A 54 -8.04 -2.78 8.62
CA GLY A 54 -8.76 -1.54 8.34
C GLY A 54 -8.10 -0.65 7.31
N LEU A 55 -6.79 -0.77 7.04
CA LEU A 55 -6.02 -0.03 6.02
C LEU A 55 -5.64 -0.96 4.86
N GLY A 56 -4.51 -1.65 4.95
CA GLY A 56 -4.06 -2.68 4.02
C GLY A 56 -3.97 -4.02 4.73
N PHE A 57 -4.93 -4.91 4.52
CA PHE A 57 -5.03 -6.17 5.24
C PHE A 57 -5.32 -7.34 4.32
N LEU A 58 -4.45 -8.36 4.36
CA LEU A 58 -4.62 -9.61 3.63
C LEU A 58 -5.22 -10.68 4.56
N HIS A 59 -6.45 -11.09 4.30
CA HIS A 59 -7.12 -12.14 5.03
C HIS A 59 -7.85 -13.09 4.08
N GLY A 60 -7.68 -14.40 4.28
CA GLY A 60 -8.33 -15.39 3.42
C GLY A 60 -7.94 -15.31 1.93
N GLY A 61 -6.79 -14.71 1.60
CA GLY A 61 -6.34 -14.52 0.23
C GLY A 61 -6.87 -13.24 -0.45
N GLU A 62 -7.63 -12.42 0.27
CA GLU A 62 -8.19 -11.17 -0.25
C GLU A 62 -7.64 -9.95 0.50
N TYR A 63 -7.27 -8.92 -0.26
CA TYR A 63 -6.89 -7.62 0.28
C TYR A 63 -8.14 -6.78 0.57
N SER A 64 -8.13 -6.12 1.72
CA SER A 64 -9.25 -5.25 2.16
C SER A 64 -8.72 -4.08 2.99
N GLY A 65 -9.55 -3.05 3.14
CA GLY A 65 -9.30 -1.88 3.98
C GLY A 65 -9.38 -0.56 3.21
N PHE A 66 -9.06 0.52 3.91
CA PHE A 66 -9.18 1.87 3.38
C PHE A 66 -8.16 2.13 2.27
N ASP A 67 -6.87 1.79 2.50
CA ASP A 67 -5.80 1.92 1.50
C ASP A 67 -6.11 1.11 0.23
N ILE A 68 -6.69 -0.09 0.39
CA ILE A 68 -7.10 -0.91 -0.73
C ILE A 68 -8.24 -0.24 -1.52
N SER A 69 -9.18 0.39 -0.83
CA SER A 69 -10.28 1.13 -1.47
C SER A 69 -9.77 2.35 -2.24
N VAL A 70 -8.82 3.10 -1.65
CA VAL A 70 -8.14 4.23 -2.30
C VAL A 70 -7.36 3.76 -3.53
N ALA A 71 -6.53 2.72 -3.38
CA ALA A 71 -5.73 2.16 -4.47
C ALA A 71 -6.59 1.68 -5.64
N GLN A 72 -7.70 0.99 -5.36
CA GLN A 72 -8.65 0.54 -6.39
C GLN A 72 -9.33 1.72 -7.09
N TYR A 73 -9.76 2.72 -6.34
CA TYR A 73 -10.41 3.90 -6.92
C TYR A 73 -9.45 4.64 -7.86
N VAL A 74 -8.24 4.93 -7.38
CA VAL A 74 -7.20 5.61 -8.16
C VAL A 74 -6.86 4.82 -9.42
N ALA A 75 -6.58 3.51 -9.30
CA ALA A 75 -6.25 2.68 -10.45
C ALA A 75 -7.40 2.63 -11.48
N ASN A 76 -8.65 2.53 -11.03
CA ASN A 76 -9.81 2.57 -11.93
C ASN A 76 -9.93 3.92 -12.66
N THR A 77 -9.68 5.04 -11.97
CA THR A 77 -9.69 6.39 -12.57
C THR A 77 -8.57 6.55 -13.58
N LEU A 78 -7.40 5.92 -13.35
CA LEU A 78 -6.29 5.85 -14.30
C LEU A 78 -6.57 4.91 -15.51
N GLY A 79 -7.72 4.21 -15.54
CA GLY A 79 -8.16 3.39 -16.65
C GLY A 79 -7.91 1.88 -16.50
N PHE A 80 -7.41 1.41 -15.35
CA PHE A 80 -7.21 -0.01 -15.10
C PHE A 80 -8.50 -0.68 -14.59
N ALA A 81 -8.95 -1.72 -15.26
CA ALA A 81 -10.05 -2.56 -14.76
C ALA A 81 -9.58 -3.37 -13.53
N LYS A 82 -10.52 -3.77 -12.67
CA LYS A 82 -10.23 -4.52 -11.43
C LYS A 82 -9.27 -5.72 -11.64
N LYS A 83 -9.42 -6.48 -12.71
CA LYS A 83 -8.57 -7.64 -13.05
C LYS A 83 -7.14 -7.28 -13.46
N GLN A 84 -6.87 -6.00 -13.71
CA GLN A 84 -5.56 -5.49 -14.10
C GLN A 84 -4.81 -4.88 -12.92
N ILE A 85 -5.45 -4.78 -11.76
CA ILE A 85 -4.84 -4.29 -10.52
C ILE A 85 -4.21 -5.48 -9.81
N VAL A 86 -2.90 -5.41 -9.57
CA VAL A 86 -2.12 -6.43 -8.87
C VAL A 86 -1.60 -5.84 -7.57
N PHE A 87 -2.15 -6.27 -6.44
CA PHE A 87 -1.61 -5.88 -5.14
C PHE A 87 -0.38 -6.70 -4.81
N LYS A 88 0.68 -6.01 -4.35
CA LYS A 88 1.90 -6.62 -3.83
C LYS A 88 2.13 -6.14 -2.41
N GLN A 89 2.39 -7.08 -1.52
CA GLN A 89 2.78 -6.72 -0.17
C GLN A 89 4.11 -5.97 -0.18
N VAL A 90 4.15 -4.82 0.47
CA VAL A 90 5.36 -4.09 0.82
C VAL A 90 5.42 -3.93 2.34
N LEU A 91 6.63 -3.78 2.87
CA LEU A 91 6.83 -3.41 4.27
C LEU A 91 7.03 -1.90 4.36
N PRO A 92 6.73 -1.27 5.50
CA PRO A 92 6.97 0.16 5.66
C PRO A 92 8.41 0.58 5.31
N SER A 93 9.40 -0.26 5.63
CA SER A 93 10.82 0.00 5.33
C SER A 93 11.24 -0.26 3.88
N THR A 94 10.40 -0.86 3.05
CA THR A 94 10.73 -1.20 1.64
C THR A 94 9.89 -0.46 0.62
N ARG A 95 9.06 0.50 1.03
CA ARG A 95 8.17 1.28 0.16
C ARG A 95 8.94 1.98 -0.97
N VAL A 96 9.99 2.74 -0.60
CA VAL A 96 10.82 3.50 -1.54
C VAL A 96 11.57 2.57 -2.49
N SER A 97 12.30 1.58 -1.96
CA SER A 97 13.08 0.65 -2.81
C SER A 97 12.20 -0.15 -3.76
N SER A 98 10.96 -0.50 -3.38
CA SER A 98 10.03 -1.20 -4.26
C SER A 98 9.55 -0.34 -5.45
N LEU A 99 9.53 0.99 -5.31
CA LEU A 99 9.29 1.93 -6.40
C LEU A 99 10.53 2.11 -7.27
N GLU A 100 11.71 2.23 -6.64
CA GLU A 100 12.97 2.44 -7.35
C GLU A 100 13.31 1.28 -8.27
N ASP A 101 13.16 0.05 -7.81
CA ASP A 101 13.45 -1.18 -8.57
C ASP A 101 12.33 -1.59 -9.54
N GLY A 102 11.20 -0.87 -9.52
CA GLY A 102 10.05 -1.15 -10.39
C GLY A 102 9.25 -2.40 -10.00
N THR A 103 9.40 -2.88 -8.77
CA THR A 103 8.58 -3.97 -8.24
C THR A 103 7.10 -3.56 -8.19
N VAL A 104 6.83 -2.29 -7.89
CA VAL A 104 5.50 -1.69 -7.90
C VAL A 104 5.51 -0.36 -8.68
N ASP A 105 4.35 0.01 -9.22
CA ASP A 105 4.16 1.26 -9.96
C ASP A 105 3.77 2.43 -9.03
N MET A 106 3.06 2.12 -7.95
CA MET A 106 2.72 3.07 -6.88
C MET A 106 2.60 2.34 -5.54
N VAL A 107 2.70 3.08 -4.43
CA VAL A 107 2.53 2.59 -3.06
C VAL A 107 1.38 3.31 -2.39
N VAL A 108 0.45 2.53 -1.82
CA VAL A 108 -0.67 2.99 -0.98
C VAL A 108 -0.67 2.12 0.28
N ASP A 109 0.11 2.55 1.27
CA ASP A 109 0.47 1.73 2.44
C ASP A 109 0.68 2.59 3.68
N ALA A 110 -0.32 3.37 4.09
CA ALA A 110 -0.19 4.28 5.24
C ALA A 110 1.14 5.08 5.20
N PHE A 111 1.54 5.55 4.02
CA PHE A 111 2.82 6.17 3.78
C PHE A 111 2.75 7.66 4.15
N ALA A 112 3.31 8.02 5.30
CA ALA A 112 3.31 9.41 5.71
C ALA A 112 4.29 10.25 4.86
N ALA A 113 3.84 11.40 4.41
CA ALA A 113 4.62 12.30 3.55
C ALA A 113 5.96 12.72 4.19
N ASP A 114 5.97 12.84 5.53
CA ASP A 114 7.16 13.26 6.27
C ASP A 114 8.21 12.15 6.46
N ASP A 115 7.91 10.91 6.03
CA ASP A 115 8.84 9.76 6.19
C ASP A 115 9.89 9.67 5.08
N VAL A 116 9.81 10.52 4.05
CA VAL A 116 10.73 10.51 2.91
C VAL A 116 11.50 11.82 2.80
N GLN A 117 12.70 11.72 2.20
CA GLN A 117 13.49 12.89 1.85
C GLN A 117 13.04 13.44 0.48
N ASP A 118 13.24 14.75 0.32
CA ASP A 118 12.92 15.40 -0.95
C ASP A 118 13.62 14.71 -2.13
N GLY A 119 12.87 14.36 -3.15
CA GLY A 119 13.37 13.77 -4.38
C GLY A 119 13.52 12.24 -4.36
N GLU A 120 13.32 11.54 -3.24
CA GLU A 120 13.35 10.08 -3.21
C GLU A 120 12.17 9.48 -3.99
N VAL A 121 10.99 10.06 -3.86
CA VAL A 121 9.77 9.68 -4.58
C VAL A 121 8.97 10.92 -4.96
N GLU A 122 8.01 10.77 -5.86
CA GLU A 122 6.96 11.77 -6.03
C GLU A 122 5.76 11.38 -5.18
N LEU A 123 5.18 12.35 -4.48
CA LEU A 123 4.01 12.15 -3.63
C LEU A 123 2.76 12.76 -4.24
N ALA A 124 1.64 12.10 -4.07
CA ALA A 124 0.31 12.59 -4.41
C ALA A 124 -0.61 12.51 -3.18
N GLY A 125 -1.52 13.43 -3.06
CA GLY A 125 -2.46 13.53 -1.95
C GLY A 125 -2.25 14.81 -1.11
N PRO A 126 -2.39 14.75 0.22
CA PRO A 126 -2.65 13.56 1.04
C PRO A 126 -4.06 12.97 0.84
N TYR A 127 -4.27 11.71 1.27
CA TYR A 127 -5.58 11.07 1.20
C TYR A 127 -6.20 10.78 2.58
N LEU A 128 -5.42 10.83 3.65
CA LEU A 128 -5.87 10.71 5.04
C LEU A 128 -4.90 11.43 5.97
N THR A 129 -5.42 12.18 6.93
CA THR A 129 -4.66 12.73 8.06
C THR A 129 -4.95 11.91 9.31
N VAL A 130 -3.90 11.46 9.97
CA VAL A 130 -3.90 10.63 11.18
C VAL A 130 -3.00 11.24 12.23
N HIS A 131 -2.99 10.67 13.43
CA HIS A 131 -2.06 11.02 14.49
C HIS A 131 -1.31 9.79 14.98
N ALA A 132 -0.17 9.98 15.61
CA ALA A 132 0.50 8.91 16.32
C ALA A 132 -0.26 8.58 17.62
N ALA A 133 -0.26 7.29 17.99
CA ALA A 133 -0.94 6.77 19.18
C ALA A 133 -0.11 5.67 19.85
N LEU A 134 -0.45 5.37 21.10
CA LEU A 134 0.12 4.28 21.86
C LEU A 134 -0.87 3.12 21.96
N LEU A 135 -0.39 1.92 21.69
CA LEU A 135 -1.10 0.66 21.87
C LEU A 135 -0.41 -0.14 22.97
N VAL A 136 -1.15 -0.57 23.96
CA VAL A 136 -0.65 -1.35 25.10
C VAL A 136 -1.50 -2.60 25.32
N ARG A 137 -1.00 -3.53 26.16
CA ARG A 137 -1.85 -4.60 26.65
C ARG A 137 -2.95 -4.02 27.55
N SER A 138 -4.13 -4.59 27.48
CA SER A 138 -5.29 -4.12 28.28
C SER A 138 -5.07 -4.19 29.79
N ASP A 139 -4.26 -5.14 30.27
CA ASP A 139 -3.87 -5.24 31.67
C ASP A 139 -2.88 -4.14 32.12
N SER A 140 -2.18 -3.55 31.17
CA SER A 140 -1.23 -2.45 31.42
C SER A 140 -1.83 -1.06 31.21
N ALA A 141 -3.07 -0.96 30.72
CA ALA A 141 -3.74 0.31 30.39
C ALA A 141 -4.07 1.19 31.61
N GLY A 142 -3.91 0.66 32.82
CA GLY A 142 -4.00 1.44 34.07
C GLY A 142 -2.67 2.01 34.54
N THR A 143 -1.54 1.58 33.95
CA THR A 143 -0.19 2.00 34.32
C THR A 143 0.51 2.78 33.19
N ILE A 144 0.10 2.58 31.95
CA ILE A 144 0.52 3.37 30.79
C ILE A 144 -0.76 3.97 30.22
N THR A 145 -1.00 5.23 30.56
CA THR A 145 -2.21 5.97 30.20
C THR A 145 -1.94 7.02 29.13
N GLY A 146 -0.66 7.29 28.82
CA GLY A 146 -0.23 8.25 27.81
C GLY A 146 1.28 8.29 27.66
N THR A 147 1.77 9.28 26.95
CA THR A 147 3.21 9.46 26.65
C THR A 147 4.04 9.73 27.89
N ASP A 148 3.49 10.39 28.90
CA ASP A 148 4.19 10.73 30.14
C ASP A 148 4.56 9.49 30.96
N ASP A 149 3.89 8.37 30.76
CA ASP A 149 4.13 7.10 31.46
C ASP A 149 5.20 6.23 30.79
N LEU A 150 5.85 6.73 29.72
CA LEU A 150 6.84 5.99 28.94
C LEU A 150 8.26 6.03 29.50
N ALA A 151 8.53 6.85 30.54
CA ALA A 151 9.87 6.94 31.15
C ALA A 151 10.37 5.55 31.58
N GLY A 152 11.56 5.15 31.11
CA GLY A 152 12.18 3.85 31.36
C GLY A 152 11.47 2.65 30.70
N ARG A 153 10.48 2.87 29.82
CA ARG A 153 9.72 1.82 29.12
C ARG A 153 10.35 1.47 27.78
N THR A 154 10.03 0.27 27.31
CA THR A 154 10.38 -0.18 25.96
C THR A 154 9.19 -0.02 25.02
N VAL A 155 9.35 0.82 24.01
CA VAL A 155 8.33 1.07 22.98
C VAL A 155 8.75 0.42 21.66
N CYS A 156 7.90 -0.43 21.11
CA CYS A 156 8.12 -1.04 19.79
C CYS A 156 7.60 -0.12 18.69
N VAL A 157 8.36 -0.02 17.62
CA VAL A 157 7.97 0.64 16.36
C VAL A 157 8.25 -0.30 15.18
N ALA A 158 7.43 -0.23 14.14
CA ALA A 158 7.77 -0.85 12.86
C ALA A 158 8.78 0.04 12.12
N LYS A 159 9.83 -0.56 11.54
CA LYS A 159 10.79 0.18 10.70
C LYS A 159 10.07 0.83 9.51
N GLY A 160 10.29 2.11 9.30
CA GLY A 160 9.58 2.90 8.27
C GLY A 160 8.16 3.32 8.67
N GLY A 161 7.73 3.09 9.93
CA GLY A 161 6.54 3.67 10.54
C GLY A 161 6.87 4.94 11.31
N ILE A 162 6.37 5.06 12.57
CA ILE A 162 6.72 6.20 13.43
C ILE A 162 8.24 6.26 13.61
N PRO A 163 8.89 7.41 13.32
CA PRO A 163 10.34 7.53 13.47
C PRO A 163 10.80 7.31 14.92
N SER A 164 11.84 6.49 15.10
CA SER A 164 12.37 6.15 16.43
C SER A 164 12.80 7.36 17.24
N TYR A 165 13.30 8.43 16.60
CA TYR A 165 13.67 9.66 17.29
C TYR A 165 12.45 10.39 17.88
N SER A 166 11.30 10.36 17.19
CA SER A 166 10.07 10.96 17.70
C SER A 166 9.61 10.27 18.98
N VAL A 167 9.71 8.93 19.02
CA VAL A 167 9.36 8.15 20.23
C VAL A 167 10.34 8.40 21.37
N ARG A 168 11.65 8.49 21.10
CA ARG A 168 12.67 8.80 22.11
C ARG A 168 12.48 10.17 22.75
N ASN A 169 11.85 11.10 22.06
CA ASN A 169 11.59 12.45 22.56
C ASN A 169 10.30 12.55 23.40
N LEU A 170 9.52 11.47 23.52
CA LEU A 170 8.25 11.52 24.30
C LEU A 170 8.47 11.53 25.79
N ALA A 171 9.49 10.81 26.30
CA ALA A 171 9.81 10.77 27.72
C ALA A 171 11.30 10.43 27.94
N GLU A 172 11.82 10.67 29.17
CA GLU A 172 13.18 10.31 29.52
C GLU A 172 13.39 8.79 29.52
N ASP A 173 14.58 8.36 29.12
CA ASP A 173 15.03 6.96 29.13
C ASP A 173 14.13 5.97 28.37
N VAL A 174 13.36 6.43 27.38
CA VAL A 174 12.58 5.54 26.51
C VAL A 174 13.52 4.68 25.67
N THR A 175 13.35 3.37 25.78
CA THR A 175 14.03 2.41 24.92
C THR A 175 13.15 2.11 23.70
N VAL A 176 13.67 2.34 22.48
CA VAL A 176 12.96 2.01 21.24
C VAL A 176 13.43 0.66 20.71
N SER A 177 12.48 -0.25 20.50
CA SER A 177 12.67 -1.57 19.91
C SER A 177 12.10 -1.58 18.50
N GLU A 178 12.95 -1.60 17.48
CA GLU A 178 12.50 -1.66 16.09
C GLU A 178 12.23 -3.10 15.65
N ARG A 179 11.16 -3.31 14.91
CA ARG A 179 10.79 -4.57 14.25
C ARG A 179 10.45 -4.31 12.78
N ASP A 180 10.51 -5.35 11.96
CA ASP A 180 10.23 -5.20 10.53
C ASP A 180 8.72 -5.05 10.24
N THR A 181 7.86 -5.58 11.13
CA THR A 181 6.39 -5.58 10.95
C THR A 181 5.66 -5.27 12.25
N TYR A 182 4.40 -4.80 12.13
CA TYR A 182 3.52 -4.60 13.29
C TYR A 182 3.19 -5.92 14.02
N PRO A 183 2.94 -7.08 13.38
CA PRO A 183 2.77 -8.35 14.07
C PRO A 183 3.98 -8.76 14.93
N GLN A 184 5.20 -8.39 14.53
CA GLN A 184 6.38 -8.62 15.39
C GLN A 184 6.37 -7.70 16.61
N CYS A 185 5.93 -6.44 16.48
CA CYS A 185 5.71 -5.55 17.62
C CYS A 185 4.59 -6.07 18.53
N GLU A 186 3.46 -6.54 17.99
CA GLU A 186 2.40 -7.17 18.79
C GLU A 186 2.93 -8.38 19.57
N THR A 187 3.73 -9.23 18.93
CA THR A 187 4.36 -10.36 19.60
C THR A 187 5.26 -9.89 20.74
N ALA A 188 6.13 -8.91 20.52
CA ALA A 188 7.00 -8.34 21.53
C ALA A 188 6.21 -7.77 22.71
N LEU A 189 5.10 -7.05 22.43
CA LEU A 189 4.20 -6.51 23.43
C LEU A 189 3.53 -7.61 24.27
N MET A 190 3.02 -8.66 23.61
CA MET A 190 2.30 -9.75 24.26
C MET A 190 3.18 -10.60 25.18
N ILE A 191 4.47 -10.76 24.85
CA ILE A 191 5.43 -11.54 25.66
C ILE A 191 6.24 -10.68 26.63
N GLY A 192 5.93 -9.35 26.73
CA GLY A 192 6.58 -8.44 27.67
C GLY A 192 7.98 -7.99 27.25
N GLN A 193 8.36 -8.12 25.99
CA GLN A 193 9.60 -7.55 25.42
C GLN A 193 9.44 -6.07 25.01
N ALA A 194 8.20 -5.60 24.96
CA ALA A 194 7.85 -4.21 24.83
C ALA A 194 6.71 -3.89 25.80
N ASP A 195 6.63 -2.65 26.25
CA ASP A 195 5.58 -2.15 27.14
C ASP A 195 4.45 -1.49 26.33
N ALA A 196 4.80 -0.88 25.19
CA ALA A 196 3.88 -0.23 24.26
C ALA A 196 4.31 -0.42 22.80
N ILE A 197 3.39 -0.18 21.88
CA ILE A 197 3.67 0.02 20.45
C ILE A 197 3.30 1.46 20.14
N ALA A 198 4.21 2.20 19.46
CA ALA A 198 3.85 3.46 18.83
C ALA A 198 3.54 3.21 17.36
N ALA A 199 2.35 3.61 16.95
CA ALA A 199 1.86 3.49 15.58
C ALA A 199 0.88 4.63 15.30
N ASP A 200 0.55 4.86 14.03
CA ASP A 200 -0.54 5.78 13.72
C ASP A 200 -1.86 5.24 14.29
N ASP A 201 -2.74 6.13 14.71
CA ASP A 201 -3.97 5.81 15.43
C ASP A 201 -4.91 4.88 14.66
N ALA A 202 -4.95 5.04 13.32
CA ALA A 202 -5.68 4.13 12.44
C ALA A 202 -5.08 2.71 12.46
N ILE A 203 -3.74 2.59 12.43
CA ILE A 203 -3.04 1.31 12.55
C ILE A 203 -3.25 0.71 13.94
N ALA A 204 -3.07 1.51 15.00
CA ALA A 204 -3.25 1.08 16.39
C ALA A 204 -4.68 0.56 16.64
N ALA A 205 -5.70 1.25 16.13
CA ALA A 205 -7.09 0.81 16.20
C ALA A 205 -7.31 -0.51 15.46
N GLY A 206 -6.72 -0.66 14.27
CA GLY A 206 -6.74 -1.90 13.49
C GLY A 206 -6.15 -3.09 14.23
N LEU A 207 -4.96 -2.92 14.80
CA LEU A 207 -4.27 -3.95 15.60
C LEU A 207 -5.09 -4.32 16.84
N ALA A 208 -5.64 -3.33 17.56
CA ALA A 208 -6.49 -3.57 18.73
C ALA A 208 -7.76 -4.36 18.37
N SER A 209 -8.39 -4.07 17.23
CA SER A 209 -9.61 -4.74 16.78
C SER A 209 -9.38 -6.17 16.34
N ASN A 210 -8.25 -6.46 15.68
CA ASN A 210 -7.94 -7.74 15.05
C ASN A 210 -7.67 -8.86 16.07
N ARG A 211 -7.18 -8.54 17.24
CA ARG A 211 -6.88 -9.52 18.32
C ARG A 211 -8.12 -10.05 19.05
N GLY A 212 -9.34 -9.66 18.64
CA GLY A 212 -10.61 -10.24 19.03
C GLY A 212 -10.72 -10.66 20.50
N GLY A 213 -10.93 -9.76 21.42
CA GLY A 213 -11.07 -10.12 22.82
C GLY A 213 -10.54 -9.06 23.78
N GLY A 214 -10.19 -7.90 23.26
CA GLY A 214 -9.79 -6.77 24.07
C GLY A 214 -8.43 -6.94 24.76
N TYR A 215 -7.52 -7.75 24.19
CA TYR A 215 -6.17 -7.92 24.74
C TYR A 215 -5.28 -6.69 24.54
N LEU A 216 -5.59 -5.86 23.58
CA LEU A 216 -4.85 -4.65 23.24
C LEU A 216 -5.79 -3.44 23.33
N LYS A 217 -5.24 -2.30 23.74
CA LYS A 217 -5.97 -1.05 23.92
C LYS A 217 -5.12 0.13 23.49
N VAL A 218 -5.70 1.02 22.70
CA VAL A 218 -5.16 2.35 22.44
C VAL A 218 -5.36 3.20 23.69
N VAL A 219 -4.32 3.92 24.14
CA VAL A 219 -4.33 4.71 25.37
C VAL A 219 -3.79 6.12 25.15
N GLY A 220 -4.23 7.02 26.00
CA GLY A 220 -3.78 8.42 26.02
C GLY A 220 -4.32 9.28 24.89
N GLU A 221 -3.86 10.50 24.87
CA GLU A 221 -4.05 11.44 23.79
C GLU A 221 -3.16 11.05 22.60
N THR A 222 -3.63 11.30 21.40
CA THR A 222 -2.81 11.17 20.18
C THR A 222 -1.76 12.27 20.13
N PHE A 223 -0.66 12.01 19.43
CA PHE A 223 0.45 12.97 19.29
C PHE A 223 0.96 12.96 17.86
N GLY A 224 1.54 14.08 17.42
CA GLY A 224 2.11 14.20 16.07
C GLY A 224 1.09 13.93 14.95
N GLU A 225 0.80 14.94 14.16
CA GLU A 225 -0.02 14.79 12.96
C GLU A 225 0.80 14.18 11.83
N ARG A 226 0.19 13.29 11.05
CA ARG A 226 0.81 12.60 9.92
C ARG A 226 -0.15 12.55 8.73
N SER A 227 0.36 12.84 7.55
CA SER A 227 -0.43 12.90 6.32
C SER A 227 -0.08 11.73 5.40
N TYR A 228 -1.02 10.83 5.18
CA TYR A 228 -0.83 9.69 4.27
C TYR A 228 -0.92 10.12 2.81
N ALA A 229 0.09 9.74 2.05
CA ALA A 229 0.24 10.02 0.64
C ALA A 229 0.35 8.74 -0.20
N ILE A 230 0.07 8.85 -1.48
CA ILE A 230 0.41 7.85 -2.48
C ILE A 230 1.76 8.22 -3.06
N ALA A 231 2.71 7.27 -3.02
CA ALA A 231 4.02 7.47 -3.58
C ALA A 231 4.15 6.79 -4.94
N VAL A 232 4.84 7.45 -5.85
CA VAL A 232 5.28 6.91 -7.13
C VAL A 232 6.78 7.19 -7.31
N LYS A 233 7.42 6.49 -8.25
CA LYS A 233 8.84 6.63 -8.51
C LYS A 233 9.21 8.09 -8.79
N SER A 234 10.36 8.53 -8.29
CA SER A 234 10.93 9.87 -8.56
C SER A 234 10.95 10.19 -10.06
N GLY A 235 10.59 11.42 -10.42
CA GLY A 235 10.46 11.90 -11.79
C GLY A 235 9.12 11.59 -12.46
N GLN A 236 8.17 10.97 -11.76
CA GLN A 236 6.82 10.68 -12.30
C GLN A 236 5.77 11.73 -11.87
N SER A 237 6.13 13.00 -11.89
CA SER A 237 5.26 14.11 -11.47
C SER A 237 3.92 14.15 -12.22
N THR A 238 3.91 13.75 -13.51
CA THR A 238 2.66 13.68 -14.27
C THR A 238 1.71 12.62 -13.71
N LEU A 239 2.23 11.46 -13.30
CA LEU A 239 1.43 10.41 -12.66
C LEU A 239 0.94 10.88 -11.29
N ALA A 240 1.79 11.53 -10.49
CA ALA A 240 1.40 12.10 -9.21
C ALA A 240 0.22 13.08 -9.35
N LYS A 241 0.25 13.99 -10.33
CA LYS A 241 -0.86 14.92 -10.63
C LYS A 241 -2.14 14.19 -11.05
N GLN A 242 -2.03 13.10 -11.81
CA GLN A 242 -3.20 12.30 -12.19
C GLN A 242 -3.80 11.56 -10.99
N ILE A 243 -2.96 11.10 -10.07
CA ILE A 243 -3.40 10.51 -8.79
C ILE A 243 -4.09 11.56 -7.94
N ASP A 244 -3.58 12.78 -7.86
CA ASP A 244 -4.24 13.89 -7.16
C ASP A 244 -5.63 14.17 -7.71
N ALA A 245 -5.78 14.22 -9.03
CA ALA A 245 -7.08 14.40 -9.66
C ALA A 245 -8.04 13.23 -9.35
N ALA A 246 -7.53 12.00 -9.27
CA ALA A 246 -8.32 10.84 -8.89
C ALA A 246 -8.73 10.89 -7.42
N LEU A 247 -7.85 11.30 -6.51
CA LEU A 247 -8.16 11.48 -5.09
C LEU A 247 -9.20 12.58 -4.89
N GLN A 248 -9.07 13.72 -5.57
CA GLN A 248 -10.06 14.79 -5.53
C GLN A 248 -11.43 14.27 -5.99
N SER A 249 -11.48 13.51 -7.09
CA SER A 249 -12.73 12.90 -7.57
C SER A 249 -13.33 11.92 -6.54
N MET A 250 -12.49 11.15 -5.84
CA MET A 250 -12.94 10.23 -4.78
C MET A 250 -13.57 10.94 -3.60
N MET A 251 -13.06 12.13 -3.27
CA MET A 251 -13.62 12.99 -2.22
C MET A 251 -14.94 13.62 -2.66
N ASP A 252 -14.97 14.14 -3.89
CA ASP A 252 -16.13 14.87 -4.44
C ASP A 252 -17.35 13.97 -4.67
N ASP A 253 -17.15 12.71 -5.10
CA ASP A 253 -18.24 11.76 -5.35
C ASP A 253 -18.68 10.99 -4.09
N GLY A 254 -18.02 11.21 -2.95
CA GLY A 254 -18.32 10.60 -1.66
C GLY A 254 -17.77 9.18 -1.48
N SER A 255 -17.00 8.65 -2.44
CA SER A 255 -16.37 7.33 -2.33
C SER A 255 -15.36 7.26 -1.18
N TRP A 256 -14.64 8.36 -0.92
CA TRP A 256 -13.76 8.51 0.23
C TRP A 256 -14.53 8.28 1.55
N LYS A 257 -15.65 8.98 1.70
CA LYS A 257 -16.50 8.85 2.90
C LYS A 257 -17.04 7.42 3.07
N GLN A 258 -17.45 6.79 1.98
CA GLN A 258 -17.91 5.40 2.02
C GLN A 258 -16.79 4.45 2.48
N ALA A 259 -15.54 4.69 2.06
CA ALA A 259 -14.38 3.90 2.50
C ALA A 259 -14.09 4.11 4.00
N ILE A 260 -14.19 5.35 4.50
CA ILE A 260 -14.10 5.64 5.94
C ILE A 260 -15.22 4.96 6.73
N ASP A 261 -16.47 5.02 6.25
CA ASP A 261 -17.60 4.37 6.92
C ASP A 261 -17.40 2.84 7.02
N LYS A 262 -16.79 2.21 6.00
CA LYS A 262 -16.40 0.79 6.05
C LYS A 262 -15.29 0.53 7.08
N MET A 263 -14.28 1.38 7.14
CA MET A 263 -13.20 1.29 8.13
C MET A 263 -13.77 1.41 9.55
N LYS A 264 -14.65 2.38 9.79
CA LYS A 264 -15.39 2.52 11.07
C LYS A 264 -16.15 1.24 11.44
N GLN A 265 -16.85 0.63 10.48
CA GLN A 265 -17.60 -0.60 10.72
C GLN A 265 -16.70 -1.79 11.03
N SER A 266 -15.52 -1.87 10.39
CA SER A 266 -14.61 -3.01 10.53
C SER A 266 -13.74 -2.97 11.77
N ILE A 267 -13.20 -1.79 12.13
CA ILE A 267 -12.23 -1.63 13.23
C ILE A 267 -12.62 -0.58 14.28
N GLY A 268 -13.77 0.08 14.12
CA GLY A 268 -14.24 1.11 15.05
C GLY A 268 -13.53 2.45 14.96
N TYR A 269 -12.58 2.63 14.01
CA TYR A 269 -11.81 3.86 13.86
C TYR A 269 -12.58 4.93 13.09
N VAL A 270 -12.48 6.17 13.58
CA VAL A 270 -12.98 7.37 12.90
C VAL A 270 -11.86 8.42 12.94
N PRO A 271 -11.38 8.89 11.79
CA PRO A 271 -10.36 9.93 11.76
C PRO A 271 -10.92 11.25 12.30
N ASP A 272 -10.03 12.15 12.70
CA ASP A 272 -10.44 13.52 13.05
C ASP A 272 -11.06 14.21 11.81
N MET A 273 -12.38 14.41 11.85
CA MET A 273 -13.13 15.00 10.74
C MET A 273 -12.91 16.51 10.57
N SER A 274 -12.19 17.15 11.48
CA SER A 274 -11.75 18.54 11.28
C SER A 274 -10.54 18.66 10.35
N LEU A 275 -9.78 17.56 10.19
CA LEU A 275 -8.61 17.42 9.33
C LEU A 275 -8.90 16.58 8.07
N ASN A 276 -10.09 15.97 7.99
CA ASN A 276 -10.42 14.98 6.97
C ASN A 276 -11.78 15.21 6.29
N PRO A 277 -11.89 15.01 4.95
CA PRO A 277 -10.78 14.67 4.06
C PRO A 277 -9.77 15.81 3.96
N PRO A 278 -8.47 15.50 3.83
CA PRO A 278 -7.44 16.52 3.70
C PRO A 278 -7.50 17.22 2.33
N ALA A 279 -6.98 18.45 2.26
CA ALA A 279 -6.79 19.12 0.98
C ALA A 279 -5.65 18.48 0.19
N ILE A 280 -5.83 18.29 -1.11
CA ILE A 280 -4.79 17.73 -2.00
C ILE A 280 -3.75 18.81 -2.30
N THR A 281 -2.51 18.63 -1.87
CA THR A 281 -1.46 19.66 -1.93
C THR A 281 -0.07 19.14 -2.33
N LEU A 282 0.20 17.84 -2.24
CA LEU A 282 1.58 17.34 -2.28
C LEU A 282 2.25 17.40 -3.65
N SER A 283 1.54 17.07 -4.75
CA SER A 283 2.17 17.14 -6.08
C SER A 283 2.42 18.57 -6.56
N ALA A 284 1.73 19.56 -5.97
CA ALA A 284 1.94 20.97 -6.27
C ALA A 284 3.20 21.54 -5.58
N ALA A 285 3.64 20.94 -4.47
CA ALA A 285 4.81 21.41 -3.71
C ALA A 285 6.15 21.01 -4.38
N SER A 286 6.15 20.02 -5.28
CA SER A 286 7.36 19.55 -5.98
C SER A 286 7.83 20.45 -7.13
N GLU A 287 7.15 21.58 -7.41
CA GLU A 287 7.48 22.52 -8.49
C GLU A 287 8.22 23.80 -8.01
N GLY A 288 8.65 23.86 -6.73
CA GLY A 288 9.27 25.03 -6.10
C GLY A 288 10.81 25.04 -6.16
#